data_8c493ea94d3af2cfdb4188a214afeda5
#
_entry.id   8c493ea94d3af2cfdb4188a214afeda5
#
_cell.length_a   1.000
_cell.length_b   1.000
_cell.length_c   1.000
_cell.angle_alpha   90.00
_cell.angle_beta   90.00
_cell.angle_gamma   90.00
#
_symmetry.space_group_name_H-M   'P 1'
#
loop_
_entity.id
_entity.type
_entity.pdbx_description
1 polymer ?
#
loop_
_entity_poly.entity_id
_entity_poly.type
_entity_poly.pdbx_seq_one_letter_code
_entity_poly.pdbx_strand_id
1 'polypeptide(L)'
;TIPVIVYQSFNFIWLPSFLQEKNLSLLKKKTDRNGLRIFILLLLLCVGIYIGAWLLLNWGVFPKTYSLIMSILPPLCLAQIFASLNLFFFNYFTYFEKSYITILTSVIINGLSYLLFTFTAPIYGEIGVAYSLLLSNFTLFVIYYLLSSYYVKKSIKELVT
;
A
#
# COMPACT_ATOMS: atom_id res chain seq x y z
N THR A 1 -5.43 10.73 -1.86
CA THR A 1 -4.79 10.82 -0.51
C THR A 1 -3.34 11.23 -0.63
N ILE A 2 -2.79 11.96 0.36
CA ILE A 2 -1.41 12.50 0.33
C ILE A 2 -0.37 11.38 0.12
N PRO A 3 -0.38 10.25 0.86
CA PRO A 3 0.60 9.18 0.65
C PRO A 3 0.61 8.63 -0.78
N VAL A 4 -0.55 8.49 -1.40
CA VAL A 4 -0.66 7.99 -2.78
C VAL A 4 -0.08 9.00 -3.79
N ILE A 5 -0.28 10.30 -3.59
CA ILE A 5 0.28 11.34 -4.46
C ILE A 5 1.81 11.33 -4.38
N VAL A 6 2.37 11.25 -3.17
CA VAL A 6 3.83 11.15 -2.96
C VAL A 6 4.38 9.90 -3.64
N TYR A 7 3.70 8.75 -3.49
CA TYR A 7 4.07 7.53 -4.17
C TYR A 7 4.01 7.68 -5.70
N GLN A 8 2.94 8.25 -6.25
CA GLN A 8 2.79 8.44 -7.71
C GLN A 8 3.91 9.29 -8.29
N SER A 9 4.30 10.37 -7.61
CA SER A 9 5.43 11.21 -8.01
C SER A 9 6.74 10.42 -8.05
N PHE A 10 6.98 9.56 -7.06
CA PHE A 10 8.14 8.66 -7.06
C PHE A 10 8.05 7.62 -8.19
N ASN A 11 6.89 6.99 -8.37
CA ASN A 11 6.69 5.94 -9.36
C ASN A 11 6.88 6.46 -10.79
N PHE A 12 6.53 7.72 -11.04
CA PHE A 12 6.71 8.36 -12.35
C PHE A 12 8.20 8.39 -12.78
N ILE A 13 9.09 8.59 -11.82
CA ILE A 13 10.55 8.59 -12.06
C ILE A 13 11.10 7.15 -12.07
N TRP A 14 10.57 6.30 -11.19
CA TRP A 14 11.07 4.93 -11.00
C TRP A 14 10.66 3.97 -12.12
N LEU A 15 9.43 4.03 -12.60
CA LEU A 15 8.83 3.08 -13.54
C LEU A 15 9.63 2.91 -14.84
N PRO A 16 10.10 3.98 -15.53
CA PRO A 16 10.91 3.81 -16.73
C PRO A 16 12.21 3.02 -16.47
N SER A 17 12.90 3.32 -15.38
CA SER A 17 14.12 2.60 -14.98
C SER A 17 13.84 1.15 -14.60
N PHE A 18 12.68 0.88 -14.02
CA PHE A 18 12.23 -0.45 -13.64
C PHE A 18 11.96 -1.31 -14.89
N LEU A 19 11.25 -0.78 -15.89
CA LEU A 19 10.90 -1.51 -17.12
C LEU A 19 12.11 -1.75 -18.04
N GLN A 20 13.15 -0.93 -17.97
CA GLN A 20 14.37 -1.08 -18.77
C GLN A 20 15.38 -2.06 -18.16
N GLU A 21 15.26 -2.42 -16.88
CA GLU A 21 16.21 -3.30 -16.22
C GLU A 21 16.04 -4.75 -16.68
N LYS A 22 17.04 -5.29 -17.39
CA LYS A 22 17.04 -6.66 -17.91
C LYS A 22 17.53 -7.70 -16.87
N ASN A 23 18.30 -7.26 -15.88
CA ASN A 23 18.81 -8.15 -14.84
C ASN A 23 17.80 -8.32 -13.71
N LEU A 24 17.07 -9.44 -13.71
CA LEU A 24 15.99 -9.71 -12.75
C LEU A 24 16.47 -9.77 -11.29
N SER A 25 17.67 -10.27 -11.02
CA SER A 25 18.21 -10.31 -9.66
C SER A 25 18.53 -8.92 -9.14
N LEU A 26 19.10 -8.07 -9.98
CA LEU A 26 19.37 -6.67 -9.68
C LEU A 26 18.07 -5.87 -9.56
N LEU A 27 17.11 -6.11 -10.44
CA LEU A 27 15.77 -5.53 -10.40
C LEU A 27 15.11 -5.78 -9.04
N LYS A 28 15.08 -7.05 -8.59
CA LYS A 28 14.50 -7.41 -7.30
C LYS A 28 15.20 -6.70 -6.14
N LYS A 29 16.53 -6.72 -6.09
CA LYS A 29 17.31 -6.06 -5.04
C LYS A 29 17.06 -4.54 -5.00
N LYS A 30 17.01 -3.88 -6.16
CA LYS A 30 16.69 -2.45 -6.27
C LYS A 30 15.27 -2.16 -5.78
N THR A 31 14.30 -3.01 -6.16
CA THR A 31 12.88 -2.84 -5.79
C THR A 31 12.68 -3.04 -4.30
N ASP A 32 13.22 -4.10 -3.71
CA ASP A 32 13.09 -4.35 -2.27
C ASP A 32 13.69 -3.17 -1.45
N ARG A 33 14.86 -2.66 -1.87
CA ARG A 33 15.49 -1.49 -1.23
C ARG A 33 14.66 -0.21 -1.39
N ASN A 34 14.15 0.04 -2.58
CA ASN A 34 13.33 1.24 -2.83
C ASN A 34 11.95 1.12 -2.18
N GLY A 35 11.35 -0.08 -2.15
CA GLY A 35 10.12 -0.35 -1.41
C GLY A 35 10.26 -0.04 0.07
N LEU A 36 11.37 -0.45 0.69
CA LEU A 36 11.67 -0.10 2.09
C LEU A 36 11.83 1.41 2.29
N ARG A 37 12.52 2.10 1.38
CA ARG A 37 12.69 3.57 1.46
C ARG A 37 11.37 4.30 1.35
N ILE A 38 10.51 3.88 0.42
CA ILE A 38 9.16 4.44 0.26
C ILE A 38 8.33 4.18 1.51
N PHE A 39 8.38 2.96 2.06
CA PHE A 39 7.68 2.61 3.29
C PHE A 39 8.07 3.55 4.43
N ILE A 40 9.38 3.74 4.67
CA ILE A 40 9.89 4.64 5.73
C ILE A 40 9.45 6.08 5.48
N LEU A 41 9.57 6.57 4.24
CA LEU A 41 9.18 7.93 3.89
C LEU A 41 7.67 8.17 4.13
N LEU A 42 6.83 7.24 3.70
CA LEU A 42 5.39 7.32 3.90
C LEU A 42 5.01 7.19 5.38
N LEU A 43 5.74 6.37 6.15
CA LEU A 43 5.54 6.25 7.59
C LEU A 43 5.86 7.57 8.30
N LEU A 44 6.98 8.21 7.97
CA LEU A 44 7.34 9.54 8.52
C LEU A 44 6.29 10.59 8.17
N LEU A 45 5.79 10.58 6.94
CA LEU A 45 4.70 11.47 6.50
C LEU A 45 3.44 11.24 7.34
N CYS A 46 3.04 9.98 7.57
CA CYS A 46 1.87 9.64 8.38
C CYS A 46 2.04 10.06 9.84
N VAL A 47 3.24 9.89 10.41
CA VAL A 47 3.56 10.39 11.76
C VAL A 47 3.42 11.92 11.80
N GLY A 48 3.91 12.62 10.78
CA GLY A 48 3.75 14.09 10.67
C GLY A 48 2.27 14.52 10.61
N ILE A 49 1.45 13.81 9.82
CA ILE A 49 0.00 14.05 9.75
C ILE A 49 -0.66 13.83 11.13
N TYR A 50 -0.29 12.74 11.81
CA TYR A 50 -0.83 12.43 13.13
C TYR A 50 -0.47 13.50 14.17
N ILE A 51 0.80 13.92 14.22
CA ILE A 51 1.26 14.99 15.11
C ILE A 51 0.56 16.31 14.78
N GLY A 52 0.42 16.64 13.48
CA GLY A 52 -0.29 17.83 13.05
C GLY A 52 -1.76 17.84 13.49
N ALA A 53 -2.47 16.73 13.31
CA ALA A 53 -3.84 16.56 13.77
C ALA A 53 -3.96 16.71 15.31
N TRP A 54 -3.03 16.11 16.05
CA TRP A 54 -2.97 16.20 17.51
C TRP A 54 -2.76 17.65 17.98
N LEU A 55 -1.84 18.40 17.35
CA LEU A 55 -1.59 19.80 17.68
C LEU A 55 -2.82 20.68 17.41
N LEU A 56 -3.48 20.48 16.25
CA LEU A 56 -4.67 21.27 15.87
C LEU A 56 -5.85 21.03 16.84
N LEU A 57 -6.01 19.79 17.33
CA LEU A 57 -7.00 19.47 18.35
C LEU A 57 -6.66 20.15 19.70
N ASN A 58 -5.40 20.08 20.13
CA ASN A 58 -4.98 20.65 21.41
C ASN A 58 -4.99 22.17 21.44
N TRP A 59 -4.74 22.81 20.31
CA TRP A 59 -4.82 24.28 20.18
C TRP A 59 -6.27 24.79 20.01
N GLY A 60 -7.25 23.88 19.98
CA GLY A 60 -8.66 24.27 19.87
C GLY A 60 -9.07 24.75 18.48
N VAL A 61 -8.22 24.53 17.45
CA VAL A 61 -8.55 24.85 16.05
C VAL A 61 -9.69 23.93 15.58
N PHE A 62 -9.66 22.66 16.00
CA PHE A 62 -10.77 21.74 15.78
C PHE A 62 -11.60 21.53 17.06
N PRO A 63 -12.93 21.47 16.93
CA PRO A 63 -13.81 21.11 18.05
C PRO A 63 -13.45 19.73 18.64
N LYS A 64 -13.65 19.57 19.96
CA LYS A 64 -13.37 18.30 20.67
C LYS A 64 -14.17 17.11 20.12
N THR A 65 -15.28 17.36 19.41
CA THR A 65 -16.05 16.31 18.71
C THR A 65 -15.22 15.53 17.69
N TYR A 66 -14.13 16.12 17.19
CA TYR A 66 -13.20 15.43 16.26
C TYR A 66 -12.14 14.57 16.95
N SER A 67 -12.19 14.40 18.27
CA SER A 67 -11.22 13.55 19.01
C SER A 67 -11.18 12.09 18.51
N LEU A 68 -12.29 11.57 17.98
CA LEU A 68 -12.39 10.25 17.37
C LEU A 68 -11.41 10.05 16.19
N ILE A 69 -11.06 11.15 15.48
CA ILE A 69 -10.08 11.12 14.39
C ILE A 69 -8.75 10.53 14.87
N MET A 70 -8.33 10.79 16.12
CA MET A 70 -7.07 10.29 16.64
C MET A 70 -7.01 8.76 16.70
N SER A 71 -8.16 8.09 16.86
CA SER A 71 -8.25 6.63 16.86
C SER A 71 -8.35 6.03 15.45
N ILE A 72 -8.92 6.79 14.51
CA ILE A 72 -9.15 6.35 13.13
C ILE A 72 -7.93 6.61 12.23
N LEU A 73 -7.22 7.70 12.49
CA LEU A 73 -6.13 8.18 11.63
C LEU A 73 -4.96 7.17 11.50
N PRO A 74 -4.46 6.51 12.56
CA PRO A 74 -3.37 5.54 12.44
C PRO A 74 -3.70 4.37 11.51
N PRO A 75 -4.83 3.62 11.67
CA PRO A 75 -5.15 2.54 10.76
C PRO A 75 -5.41 3.03 9.32
N LEU A 76 -6.00 4.20 9.12
CA LEU A 76 -6.16 4.78 7.78
C LEU A 76 -4.81 5.14 7.14
N CYS A 77 -3.90 5.73 7.89
CA CYS A 77 -2.55 6.04 7.42
C CYS A 77 -1.81 4.76 7.00
N LEU A 78 -1.82 3.73 7.83
CA LEU A 78 -1.21 2.44 7.49
C LEU A 78 -1.88 1.80 6.27
N ALA A 79 -3.20 1.86 6.16
CA ALA A 79 -3.92 1.37 4.98
C ALA A 79 -3.45 2.07 3.69
N GLN A 80 -3.22 3.39 3.73
CA GLN A 80 -2.72 4.16 2.59
C GLN A 80 -1.25 3.84 2.24
N ILE A 81 -0.42 3.54 3.24
CA ILE A 81 0.95 3.06 3.00
C ILE A 81 0.91 1.74 2.24
N PHE A 82 0.11 0.76 2.71
CA PHE A 82 -0.01 -0.52 2.02
C PHE A 82 -0.65 -0.39 0.64
N ALA A 83 -1.65 0.49 0.46
CA ALA A 83 -2.21 0.81 -0.86
C ALA A 83 -1.13 1.33 -1.82
N SER A 84 -0.24 2.21 -1.35
CA SER A 84 0.89 2.72 -2.14
C SER A 84 1.89 1.62 -2.51
N LEU A 85 2.21 0.73 -1.56
CA LEU A 85 3.09 -0.42 -1.81
C LEU A 85 2.45 -1.44 -2.76
N ASN A 86 1.13 -1.62 -2.73
CA ASN A 86 0.41 -2.46 -3.69
C ASN A 86 0.65 -1.97 -5.12
N LEU A 87 0.53 -0.66 -5.35
CA LEU A 87 0.81 -0.06 -6.65
C LEU A 87 2.29 -0.20 -7.04
N PHE A 88 3.21 -0.20 -6.07
CA PHE A 88 4.64 -0.38 -6.32
C PHE A 88 4.95 -1.81 -6.80
N PHE A 89 4.40 -2.83 -6.15
CA PHE A 89 4.57 -4.23 -6.58
C PHE A 89 3.73 -4.60 -7.80
N PHE A 90 2.68 -3.83 -8.13
CA PHE A 90 1.94 -3.93 -9.37
C PHE A 90 2.84 -3.82 -10.61
N ASN A 91 3.90 -3.02 -10.56
CA ASN A 91 4.84 -2.84 -11.67
C ASN A 91 5.46 -4.16 -12.15
N TYR A 92 5.62 -5.17 -11.27
CA TYR A 92 6.09 -6.49 -11.68
C TYR A 92 5.11 -7.21 -12.61
N PHE A 93 3.80 -7.09 -12.37
CA PHE A 93 2.80 -7.73 -13.24
C PHE A 93 2.74 -7.07 -14.61
N THR A 94 3.00 -5.76 -14.68
CA THR A 94 3.19 -5.05 -15.95
C THR A 94 4.46 -5.52 -16.66
N TYR A 95 5.57 -5.64 -15.93
CA TYR A 95 6.85 -6.11 -16.47
C TYR A 95 6.76 -7.53 -17.05
N PHE A 96 6.03 -8.44 -16.37
CA PHE A 96 5.84 -9.83 -16.81
C PHE A 96 4.63 -10.03 -17.74
N GLU A 97 3.97 -8.97 -18.19
CA GLU A 97 2.75 -9.00 -19.04
C GLU A 97 1.59 -9.81 -18.41
N LYS A 98 1.50 -9.82 -17.07
CA LYS A 98 0.51 -10.58 -16.30
C LYS A 98 -0.50 -9.68 -15.59
N SER A 99 -0.88 -8.57 -16.21
CA SER A 99 -1.80 -7.58 -15.62
C SER A 99 -3.18 -8.15 -15.25
N TYR A 100 -3.61 -9.28 -15.86
CA TYR A 100 -4.85 -9.96 -15.51
C TYR A 100 -4.87 -10.45 -14.05
N ILE A 101 -3.69 -10.81 -13.47
CA ILE A 101 -3.56 -11.22 -12.08
C ILE A 101 -4.02 -10.11 -11.15
N THR A 102 -3.68 -8.88 -11.51
CA THR A 102 -4.04 -7.71 -10.70
C THR A 102 -5.54 -7.46 -10.71
N ILE A 103 -6.18 -7.64 -11.87
CA ILE A 103 -7.64 -7.49 -11.98
C ILE A 103 -8.31 -8.54 -11.08
N LEU A 104 -7.90 -9.80 -11.21
CA LEU A 104 -8.49 -10.90 -10.43
C LEU A 104 -8.29 -10.71 -8.92
N THR A 105 -7.06 -10.42 -8.48
CA THR A 105 -6.77 -10.21 -7.06
C THR A 105 -7.48 -8.98 -6.51
N SER A 106 -7.58 -7.89 -7.27
CA SER A 106 -8.31 -6.70 -6.85
C SER A 106 -9.80 -6.95 -6.69
N VAL A 107 -10.43 -7.71 -7.59
CA VAL A 107 -11.85 -8.08 -7.47
C VAL A 107 -12.09 -8.90 -6.20
N ILE A 108 -11.25 -9.92 -5.96
CA ILE A 108 -11.37 -10.77 -4.77
C ILE A 108 -11.19 -9.96 -3.48
N ILE A 109 -10.15 -9.12 -3.41
CA ILE A 109 -9.87 -8.34 -2.20
C ILE A 109 -10.93 -7.25 -1.97
N ASN A 110 -11.41 -6.59 -3.03
CA ASN A 110 -12.49 -5.60 -2.88
C ASN A 110 -13.80 -6.28 -2.44
N GLY A 111 -14.12 -7.47 -2.94
CA GLY A 111 -15.23 -8.26 -2.46
C GLY A 111 -15.10 -8.63 -0.98
N LEU A 112 -13.91 -9.09 -0.56
CA LEU A 112 -13.61 -9.39 0.84
C LEU A 112 -13.71 -8.12 1.72
N SER A 113 -13.20 -6.98 1.23
CA SER A 113 -13.30 -5.69 1.92
C SER A 113 -14.75 -5.29 2.15
N TYR A 114 -15.58 -5.45 1.14
CA TYR A 114 -17.02 -5.16 1.24
C TYR A 114 -17.69 -6.02 2.32
N LEU A 115 -17.39 -7.32 2.34
CA LEU A 115 -17.90 -8.22 3.39
C LEU A 115 -17.42 -7.78 4.77
N LEU A 116 -16.14 -7.50 4.93
CA LEU A 116 -15.59 -7.01 6.21
C LEU A 116 -16.28 -5.73 6.66
N PHE A 117 -16.53 -4.77 5.78
CA PHE A 117 -17.22 -3.53 6.13
C PHE A 117 -18.66 -3.81 6.59
N THR A 118 -19.36 -4.72 5.91
CA THR A 118 -20.72 -5.08 6.28
C THR A 118 -20.83 -5.65 7.70
N PHE A 119 -19.83 -6.40 8.14
CA PHE A 119 -19.81 -6.98 9.48
C PHE A 119 -19.23 -6.03 10.54
N THR A 120 -18.21 -5.23 10.22
CA THR A 120 -17.51 -4.43 11.22
C THR A 120 -18.14 -3.06 11.45
N ALA A 121 -18.73 -2.46 10.42
CA ALA A 121 -19.33 -1.13 10.54
C ALA A 121 -20.49 -1.07 11.55
N PRO A 122 -21.44 -2.03 11.59
CA PRO A 122 -22.52 -2.01 12.58
C PRO A 122 -22.03 -2.17 14.02
N ILE A 123 -20.91 -2.87 14.24
CA ILE A 123 -20.40 -3.21 15.59
C ILE A 123 -19.43 -2.14 16.10
N TYR A 124 -18.51 -1.69 15.24
CA TYR A 124 -17.39 -0.83 15.65
C TYR A 124 -17.44 0.55 14.98
N GLY A 125 -18.46 0.85 14.17
CA GLY A 125 -18.59 2.13 13.47
C GLY A 125 -17.39 2.44 12.56
N GLU A 126 -16.99 3.70 12.54
CA GLU A 126 -15.90 4.20 11.69
C GLU A 126 -14.53 3.56 11.98
N ILE A 127 -14.28 3.18 13.24
CA ILE A 127 -13.06 2.48 13.63
C ILE A 127 -12.99 1.12 12.97
N GLY A 128 -14.09 0.36 12.95
CA GLY A 128 -14.17 -0.94 12.30
C GLY A 128 -13.90 -0.86 10.80
N VAL A 129 -14.43 0.17 10.13
CA VAL A 129 -14.19 0.43 8.72
C VAL A 129 -12.70 0.72 8.45
N ALA A 130 -12.06 1.53 9.30
CA ALA A 130 -10.65 1.87 9.17
C ALA A 130 -9.73 0.64 9.30
N TYR A 131 -9.99 -0.23 10.26
CA TYR A 131 -9.23 -1.49 10.42
C TYR A 131 -9.51 -2.49 9.30
N SER A 132 -10.74 -2.56 8.80
CA SER A 132 -11.06 -3.42 7.65
C SER A 132 -10.33 -2.98 6.39
N LEU A 133 -10.22 -1.66 6.16
CA LEU A 133 -9.45 -1.11 5.07
C LEU A 133 -7.95 -1.43 5.21
N LEU A 134 -7.41 -1.30 6.42
CA LEU A 134 -6.03 -1.67 6.72
C LEU A 134 -5.78 -3.15 6.42
N LEU A 135 -6.64 -4.04 6.92
CA LEU A 135 -6.49 -5.49 6.74
C LEU A 135 -6.54 -5.86 5.26
N SER A 136 -7.47 -5.28 4.50
CA SER A 136 -7.62 -5.55 3.07
C SER A 136 -6.39 -5.12 2.27
N ASN A 137 -5.88 -3.89 2.50
CA ASN A 137 -4.70 -3.40 1.80
C ASN A 137 -3.43 -4.16 2.20
N PHE A 138 -3.31 -4.55 3.48
CA PHE A 138 -2.20 -5.38 3.95
C PHE A 138 -2.23 -6.78 3.32
N THR A 139 -3.40 -7.41 3.24
CA THR A 139 -3.57 -8.72 2.60
C THR A 139 -3.18 -8.67 1.13
N LEU A 140 -3.64 -7.64 0.41
CA LEU A 140 -3.28 -7.44 -1.00
C LEU A 140 -1.77 -7.22 -1.17
N PHE A 141 -1.14 -6.45 -0.26
CA PHE A 141 0.32 -6.25 -0.24
C PHE A 141 1.07 -7.58 -0.10
N VAL A 142 0.68 -8.43 0.84
CA VAL A 142 1.31 -9.73 1.04
C VAL A 142 1.18 -10.61 -0.21
N ILE A 143 -0.01 -10.64 -0.82
CA ILE A 143 -0.26 -11.39 -2.06
C ILE A 143 0.65 -10.87 -3.19
N TYR A 144 0.70 -9.56 -3.42
CA TYR A 144 1.51 -8.99 -4.49
C TYR A 144 3.01 -9.19 -4.28
N TYR A 145 3.48 -9.06 -3.03
CA TYR A 145 4.88 -9.32 -2.68
C TYR A 145 5.27 -10.79 -2.93
N LEU A 146 4.42 -11.73 -2.53
CA LEU A 146 4.67 -13.17 -2.72
C LEU A 146 4.64 -13.55 -4.20
N LEU A 147 3.64 -13.09 -4.95
CA LEU A 147 3.51 -13.36 -6.38
C LEU A 147 4.65 -12.74 -7.18
N SER A 148 5.03 -11.49 -6.90
CA SER A 148 6.16 -10.84 -7.58
C SER A 148 7.47 -11.61 -7.33
N SER A 149 7.70 -12.05 -6.08
CA SER A 149 8.86 -12.85 -5.72
C SER A 149 8.87 -14.22 -6.41
N TYR A 150 7.72 -14.86 -6.55
CA TYR A 150 7.57 -16.12 -7.27
C TYR A 150 7.91 -15.96 -8.76
N TYR A 151 7.34 -14.95 -9.44
CA TYR A 151 7.60 -14.73 -10.86
C TYR A 151 9.05 -14.39 -11.15
N VAL A 152 9.68 -13.56 -10.31
CA VAL A 152 11.11 -13.26 -10.46
C VAL A 152 11.96 -14.53 -10.33
N LYS A 153 11.72 -15.35 -9.31
CA LYS A 153 12.46 -16.62 -9.12
C LYS A 153 12.25 -17.60 -10.27
N LYS A 154 11.01 -17.72 -10.77
CA LYS A 154 10.69 -18.59 -11.90
C LYS A 154 11.42 -18.16 -13.16
N SER A 155 11.37 -16.89 -13.51
CA SER A 155 12.03 -16.36 -14.71
C SER A 155 13.56 -16.44 -14.64
N ILE A 156 14.16 -16.25 -13.44
CA ILE A 156 15.62 -16.48 -13.27
C ILE A 156 15.96 -17.96 -13.54
N LYS A 157 15.14 -18.90 -13.08
CA LYS A 157 15.38 -20.32 -13.31
C LYS A 157 15.28 -20.70 -14.79
N GLU A 158 14.31 -20.14 -15.51
CA GLU A 158 14.11 -20.37 -16.95
C GLU A 158 15.24 -19.79 -17.83
N LEU A 159 15.97 -18.79 -17.34
CA LEU A 159 17.14 -18.23 -18.04
C LEU A 159 18.43 -19.03 -17.84
N VAL A 160 18.48 -19.91 -16.85
CA VAL A 160 19.66 -20.74 -16.50
C VAL A 160 19.55 -22.15 -17.07
N THR A 161 18.36 -22.59 -17.45
CA THR A 161 18.10 -23.87 -18.16
C THR A 161 18.12 -23.68 -19.65
#